data_ec9187c43cba2f770bb376b80b966fd8
#
_entry.id   ec9187c43cba2f770bb376b80b966fd8
#
_cell.length_a   1.000
_cell.length_b   1.000
_cell.length_c   1.000
_cell.angle_alpha   90.00
_cell.angle_beta   90.00
_cell.angle_gamma   90.00
#
_symmetry.space_group_name_H-M   'P 1'
#
loop_
_entity.id
_entity.type
_entity.pdbx_description
1 polymer ?
#
loop_
_entity_poly.entity_id
_entity_poly.type
_entity_poly.pdbx_seq_one_letter_code
_entity_poly.pdbx_strand_id
1 'polypeptide(L)'
;PNNNGIGSDAFCILWDGEELVGLNASGRSPAGWGLGRFSGMQRMPELGWDSVTVPGAVSGWVALSDRYGNLPFEELFADAIHYAETGFLVGPKTAFYWRLLENRYQEFDDFKEHFFPPPRAGDIFYRPDLAVTLREIADSRGESFYRGRLASKIADCSASAGGCLSLGDLDKHSCDWVEPIGKDFKGTRLHEIPPNGQGLAAQIALGILNHLPEQDLDSVGDTHQQIEAMKIATACAAAHISDADTMKIGVDELLDEAFLENSAKRIGAKAMSLPPVTLPSSPDTVYLATADEGGMMVSFIQSN
;
A
#
# COMPACT_ATOMS: atom_id res chain seq x y z
N PRO A 1 5.04 -8.88 11.32
CA PRO A 1 4.02 -9.92 11.19
C PRO A 1 2.61 -9.47 11.54
N ASN A 2 2.44 -8.31 12.15
CA ASN A 2 1.12 -7.78 12.49
C ASN A 2 0.63 -6.68 11.52
N ASN A 3 1.45 -6.26 10.55
CA ASN A 3 1.17 -5.10 9.70
C ASN A 3 1.39 -5.38 8.23
N ASN A 4 1.74 -6.60 7.85
CA ASN A 4 2.07 -6.91 6.47
C ASN A 4 2.15 -8.43 6.25
N GLY A 5 1.95 -8.89 5.02
CA GLY A 5 2.02 -10.29 4.65
C GLY A 5 2.06 -10.50 3.15
N ILE A 6 2.03 -11.77 2.75
CA ILE A 6 2.04 -12.16 1.33
C ILE A 6 0.75 -11.78 0.58
N GLY A 7 -0.32 -11.48 1.33
CA GLY A 7 -1.62 -11.02 0.79
C GLY A 7 -1.73 -9.50 0.62
N SER A 8 -0.61 -8.79 0.65
CA SER A 8 -0.54 -7.33 0.54
C SER A 8 -0.39 -6.85 -0.90
N ASP A 9 -0.52 -5.54 -1.09
CA ASP A 9 -0.10 -4.81 -2.27
C ASP A 9 1.26 -4.16 -2.07
N ALA A 10 1.95 -3.78 -3.16
CA ALA A 10 3.23 -3.09 -3.09
C ALA A 10 3.36 -2.01 -4.16
N PHE A 11 4.12 -0.96 -3.83
CA PHE A 11 4.56 0.06 -4.76
C PHE A 11 6.06 0.28 -4.61
N CYS A 12 6.72 0.57 -5.73
CA CYS A 12 8.13 0.87 -5.73
C CYS A 12 8.45 2.04 -6.65
N ILE A 13 9.32 2.94 -6.20
CA ILE A 13 10.02 3.88 -7.05
C ILE A 13 11.49 3.52 -6.96
N LEU A 14 12.14 3.37 -8.11
CA LEU A 14 13.52 2.96 -8.22
C LEU A 14 14.27 3.89 -9.18
N TRP A 15 15.44 4.36 -8.74
CA TRP A 15 16.44 5.01 -9.57
C TRP A 15 17.58 4.03 -9.80
N ASP A 16 17.88 3.69 -11.04
CA ASP A 16 18.91 2.70 -11.39
C ASP A 16 20.28 3.32 -11.70
N GLY A 17 20.42 4.64 -11.57
CA GLY A 17 21.58 5.42 -11.93
C GLY A 17 21.39 6.26 -13.21
N GLU A 18 20.40 5.91 -14.02
CA GLU A 18 20.09 6.58 -15.29
C GLU A 18 18.62 6.95 -15.42
N GLU A 19 17.72 6.08 -14.98
CA GLU A 19 16.27 6.22 -15.14
C GLU A 19 15.53 6.08 -13.80
N LEU A 20 14.49 6.89 -13.63
CA LEU A 20 13.55 6.75 -12.51
C LEU A 20 12.32 5.99 -12.99
N VAL A 21 12.08 4.83 -12.41
CA VAL A 21 10.95 3.97 -12.77
C VAL A 21 10.04 3.73 -11.59
N GLY A 22 8.76 3.51 -11.86
CA GLY A 22 7.76 3.12 -10.88
C GLY A 22 7.25 1.72 -11.14
N LEU A 23 6.90 1.01 -10.08
CA LEU A 23 6.18 -0.26 -10.13
C LEU A 23 4.92 -0.14 -9.30
N ASN A 24 3.78 -0.32 -9.95
CA ASN A 24 2.49 -0.49 -9.30
C ASN A 24 2.17 -1.99 -9.22
N ALA A 25 2.32 -2.56 -8.06
CA ALA A 25 1.95 -3.93 -7.73
C ALA A 25 0.77 -3.95 -6.76
N SER A 26 -0.25 -3.15 -7.04
CA SER A 26 -1.56 -3.26 -6.41
C SER A 26 -2.47 -4.13 -7.25
N GLY A 27 -3.39 -4.84 -6.60
CA GLY A 27 -4.30 -5.73 -7.29
C GLY A 27 -5.61 -5.07 -7.67
N ARG A 28 -6.21 -5.59 -8.73
CA ARG A 28 -7.56 -5.17 -9.16
C ARG A 28 -8.63 -5.75 -8.24
N SER A 29 -9.78 -5.10 -8.20
CA SER A 29 -10.96 -5.64 -7.53
C SER A 29 -11.42 -6.95 -8.21
N PRO A 30 -11.95 -7.92 -7.45
CA PRO A 30 -12.53 -9.12 -8.03
C PRO A 30 -13.60 -8.80 -9.09
N ALA A 31 -13.60 -9.52 -10.21
CA ALA A 31 -14.58 -9.34 -11.28
C ALA A 31 -16.04 -9.55 -10.82
N GLY A 32 -16.23 -10.31 -9.75
CA GLY A 32 -17.53 -10.50 -9.11
C GLY A 32 -18.04 -9.30 -8.32
N TRP A 33 -17.24 -8.25 -8.12
CA TRP A 33 -17.70 -7.03 -7.49
C TRP A 33 -18.49 -6.17 -8.48
N GLY A 34 -19.69 -5.83 -8.10
CA GLY A 34 -20.55 -4.93 -8.83
C GLY A 34 -21.33 -4.05 -7.87
N LEU A 35 -21.86 -2.93 -8.36
CA LEU A 35 -22.62 -1.97 -7.54
C LEU A 35 -23.78 -2.63 -6.78
N GLY A 36 -24.36 -3.71 -7.32
CA GLY A 36 -25.42 -4.46 -6.66
C GLY A 36 -24.99 -5.15 -5.37
N ARG A 37 -23.72 -5.63 -5.30
CA ARG A 37 -23.18 -6.28 -4.09
C ARG A 37 -23.09 -5.31 -2.90
N PHE A 38 -22.77 -4.07 -3.18
CA PHE A 38 -22.60 -3.01 -2.18
C PHE A 38 -23.82 -2.08 -2.06
N SER A 39 -24.94 -2.48 -2.66
CA SER A 39 -26.19 -1.69 -2.62
C SER A 39 -26.67 -1.47 -1.18
N GLY A 40 -26.92 -0.22 -0.82
CA GLY A 40 -27.34 0.17 0.53
C GLY A 40 -26.19 0.40 1.53
N MET A 41 -24.95 0.11 1.17
CA MET A 41 -23.78 0.45 1.97
C MET A 41 -23.37 1.90 1.72
N GLN A 42 -23.02 2.63 2.79
CA GLN A 42 -22.51 4.01 2.67
C GLN A 42 -21.00 4.07 2.45
N ARG A 43 -20.29 2.98 2.74
CA ARG A 43 -18.85 2.81 2.56
C ARG A 43 -18.52 1.33 2.33
N MET A 44 -17.35 1.09 1.75
CA MET A 44 -16.83 -0.27 1.60
C MET A 44 -16.58 -0.92 2.97
N PRO A 45 -16.78 -2.24 3.11
CA PRO A 45 -16.36 -2.98 4.29
C PRO A 45 -14.86 -2.81 4.56
N GLU A 46 -14.48 -2.74 5.83
CA GLU A 46 -13.08 -2.66 6.24
C GLU A 46 -12.46 -4.05 6.51
N LEU A 47 -13.29 -5.07 6.65
CA LEU A 47 -12.88 -6.43 7.02
C LEU A 47 -13.60 -7.46 6.16
N GLY A 48 -13.01 -8.65 6.08
CA GLY A 48 -13.54 -9.77 5.32
C GLY A 48 -13.24 -9.68 3.83
N TRP A 49 -13.76 -10.62 3.07
CA TRP A 49 -13.44 -10.76 1.63
C TRP A 49 -13.91 -9.61 0.75
N ASP A 50 -14.86 -8.81 1.21
CA ASP A 50 -15.33 -7.62 0.50
C ASP A 50 -14.42 -6.39 0.66
N SER A 51 -13.30 -6.54 1.37
CA SER A 51 -12.22 -5.56 1.43
C SER A 51 -10.93 -6.06 0.77
N VAL A 52 -10.92 -7.27 0.19
CA VAL A 52 -9.72 -7.91 -0.36
C VAL A 52 -9.73 -7.82 -1.88
N THR A 53 -8.74 -7.13 -2.45
CA THR A 53 -8.41 -7.14 -3.88
C THR A 53 -7.47 -8.30 -4.20
N VAL A 54 -7.09 -8.48 -5.46
CA VAL A 54 -6.05 -9.45 -5.82
C VAL A 54 -4.73 -9.03 -5.17
N PRO A 55 -4.08 -9.86 -4.32
CA PRO A 55 -2.84 -9.47 -3.68
C PRO A 55 -1.70 -9.30 -4.69
N GLY A 56 -1.11 -8.12 -4.77
CA GLY A 56 -0.13 -7.80 -5.81
C GLY A 56 1.33 -7.92 -5.39
N ALA A 57 1.64 -7.93 -4.08
CA ALA A 57 3.01 -7.85 -3.58
C ALA A 57 3.94 -8.93 -4.15
N VAL A 58 3.49 -10.18 -4.25
CA VAL A 58 4.29 -11.30 -4.78
C VAL A 58 4.69 -11.04 -6.23
N SER A 59 3.80 -10.52 -7.06
CA SER A 59 4.13 -10.16 -8.46
C SER A 59 5.14 -9.02 -8.51
N GLY A 60 5.04 -8.06 -7.61
CA GLY A 60 6.00 -6.96 -7.48
C GLY A 60 7.40 -7.46 -7.12
N TRP A 61 7.54 -8.43 -6.20
CA TRP A 61 8.83 -9.03 -5.85
C TRP A 61 9.45 -9.73 -7.07
N VAL A 62 8.66 -10.48 -7.83
CA VAL A 62 9.12 -11.16 -9.05
C VAL A 62 9.57 -10.13 -10.08
N ALA A 63 8.74 -9.12 -10.36
CA ALA A 63 9.06 -8.10 -11.37
C ALA A 63 10.33 -7.30 -11.04
N LEU A 64 10.53 -6.92 -9.77
CA LEU A 64 11.75 -6.25 -9.33
C LEU A 64 12.97 -7.16 -9.44
N SER A 65 12.85 -8.42 -9.02
CA SER A 65 13.93 -9.41 -9.12
C SER A 65 14.30 -9.70 -10.58
N ASP A 66 13.33 -9.80 -11.50
CA ASP A 66 13.57 -10.08 -12.91
C ASP A 66 14.30 -8.94 -13.63
N ARG A 67 13.98 -7.69 -13.26
CA ARG A 67 14.53 -6.53 -13.95
C ARG A 67 15.84 -6.03 -13.35
N TYR A 68 15.98 -6.10 -12.02
CA TYR A 68 17.09 -5.46 -11.29
C TYR A 68 17.81 -6.40 -10.32
N GLY A 69 17.29 -7.61 -10.08
CA GLY A 69 17.86 -8.54 -9.12
C GLY A 69 19.18 -9.17 -9.63
N ASN A 70 20.16 -9.25 -8.74
CA ASN A 70 21.43 -9.94 -8.99
C ASN A 70 21.51 -11.31 -8.31
N LEU A 71 20.66 -11.54 -7.30
CA LEU A 71 20.59 -12.83 -6.61
C LEU A 71 19.50 -13.72 -7.22
N PRO A 72 19.66 -15.04 -7.18
CA PRO A 72 18.57 -15.97 -7.46
C PRO A 72 17.34 -15.65 -6.61
N PHE A 73 16.16 -15.66 -7.22
CA PHE A 73 14.93 -15.26 -6.55
C PHE A 73 14.66 -16.05 -5.27
N GLU A 74 14.94 -17.34 -5.26
CA GLU A 74 14.78 -18.24 -4.14
C GLU A 74 15.66 -17.86 -2.93
N GLU A 75 16.84 -17.32 -3.17
CA GLU A 75 17.75 -16.88 -2.10
C GLU A 75 17.20 -15.69 -1.31
N LEU A 76 16.34 -14.86 -1.92
CA LEU A 76 15.72 -13.71 -1.28
C LEU A 76 14.78 -14.12 -0.14
N PHE A 77 14.32 -15.36 -0.12
CA PHE A 77 13.39 -15.88 0.88
C PHE A 77 14.08 -16.57 2.06
N ALA A 78 15.41 -16.79 2.00
CA ALA A 78 16.13 -17.61 2.97
C ALA A 78 15.89 -17.18 4.43
N ASP A 79 16.05 -15.89 4.73
CA ASP A 79 15.86 -15.36 6.08
C ASP A 79 14.39 -15.39 6.52
N ALA A 80 13.46 -15.07 5.63
CA ALA A 80 12.03 -15.10 5.92
C ALA A 80 11.56 -16.55 6.25
N ILE A 81 12.03 -17.53 5.47
CA ILE A 81 11.79 -18.95 5.70
C ILE A 81 12.40 -19.38 7.02
N HIS A 82 13.66 -18.99 7.29
CA HIS A 82 14.34 -19.31 8.54
C HIS A 82 13.55 -18.79 9.76
N TYR A 83 13.14 -17.52 9.76
CA TYR A 83 12.33 -16.97 10.85
C TYR A 83 10.96 -17.61 10.96
N ALA A 84 10.33 -18.00 9.87
CA ALA A 84 9.06 -18.69 9.91
C ALA A 84 9.18 -20.09 10.53
N GLU A 85 10.28 -20.80 10.31
CA GLU A 85 10.53 -22.16 10.84
C GLU A 85 11.05 -22.17 12.27
N THR A 86 12.06 -21.35 12.56
CA THR A 86 12.76 -21.37 13.84
C THR A 86 12.23 -20.33 14.82
N GLY A 87 11.48 -19.36 14.32
CA GLY A 87 10.89 -18.28 15.08
C GLY A 87 11.75 -17.03 15.16
N PHE A 88 11.11 -15.95 15.52
CA PHE A 88 11.75 -14.67 15.82
C PHE A 88 11.35 -14.18 17.21
N LEU A 89 12.23 -13.41 17.84
CA LEU A 89 11.98 -12.81 19.14
C LEU A 89 10.99 -11.64 19.00
N VAL A 90 9.85 -11.73 19.67
CA VAL A 90 8.81 -10.73 19.64
C VAL A 90 9.22 -9.50 20.44
N GLY A 91 9.38 -8.37 19.77
CA GLY A 91 9.71 -7.08 20.41
C GLY A 91 8.52 -6.48 21.16
N PRO A 92 8.76 -5.57 22.14
CA PRO A 92 7.70 -4.95 22.95
C PRO A 92 6.65 -4.20 22.13
N LYS A 93 7.07 -3.49 21.09
CA LYS A 93 6.17 -2.75 20.19
C LYS A 93 5.29 -3.69 19.39
N THR A 94 5.87 -4.75 18.83
CA THR A 94 5.15 -5.79 18.09
C THR A 94 4.09 -6.45 18.97
N ALA A 95 4.46 -6.85 20.19
CA ALA A 95 3.53 -7.45 21.16
C ALA A 95 2.39 -6.49 21.54
N PHE A 96 2.69 -5.18 21.67
CA PHE A 96 1.68 -4.16 21.97
C PHE A 96 0.66 -4.06 20.84
N TYR A 97 1.10 -3.86 19.59
CA TYR A 97 0.19 -3.74 18.46
C TYR A 97 -0.59 -5.04 18.20
N TRP A 98 0.06 -6.19 18.36
CA TRP A 98 -0.63 -7.48 18.18
C TRP A 98 -1.82 -7.66 19.10
N ARG A 99 -1.71 -7.23 20.36
CA ARG A 99 -2.85 -7.25 21.30
C ARG A 99 -4.00 -6.34 20.87
N LEU A 100 -3.73 -5.23 20.20
CA LEU A 100 -4.81 -4.36 19.70
C LEU A 100 -5.65 -5.06 18.62
N LEU A 101 -5.07 -6.02 17.90
CA LEU A 101 -5.75 -6.78 16.86
C LEU A 101 -6.69 -7.85 17.42
N GLU A 102 -6.53 -8.24 18.70
CA GLU A 102 -7.33 -9.29 19.32
C GLU A 102 -8.83 -8.99 19.25
N ASN A 103 -9.22 -7.76 19.59
CA ASN A 103 -10.64 -7.36 19.50
C ASN A 103 -11.13 -7.17 18.06
N ARG A 104 -10.22 -6.82 17.12
CA ARG A 104 -10.57 -6.53 15.72
C ARG A 104 -10.85 -7.82 14.95
N TYR A 105 -10.09 -8.88 15.22
CA TYR A 105 -10.12 -10.13 14.44
C TYR A 105 -10.68 -11.34 15.20
N GLN A 106 -11.30 -11.13 16.34
CA GLN A 106 -11.86 -12.22 17.17
C GLN A 106 -12.97 -13.04 16.49
N GLU A 107 -13.59 -12.51 15.43
CA GLU A 107 -14.63 -13.22 14.68
C GLU A 107 -14.08 -14.04 13.49
N PHE A 108 -12.77 -13.96 13.23
CA PHE A 108 -12.11 -14.70 12.17
C PHE A 108 -11.39 -15.92 12.76
N ASP A 109 -12.00 -17.10 12.63
CA ASP A 109 -11.51 -18.33 13.23
C ASP A 109 -10.13 -18.71 12.70
N ASP A 110 -9.89 -18.60 11.39
CA ASP A 110 -8.59 -18.85 10.76
C ASP A 110 -7.50 -17.91 11.33
N PHE A 111 -7.83 -16.64 11.55
CA PHE A 111 -6.90 -15.70 12.15
C PHE A 111 -6.57 -16.06 13.59
N LYS A 112 -7.59 -16.45 14.37
CA LYS A 112 -7.40 -16.90 15.77
C LYS A 112 -6.51 -18.13 15.86
N GLU A 113 -6.75 -19.14 15.03
CA GLU A 113 -5.97 -20.37 15.02
C GLU A 113 -4.48 -20.11 14.86
N HIS A 114 -4.15 -19.11 14.04
CA HIS A 114 -2.77 -18.85 13.66
C HIS A 114 -2.07 -17.76 14.47
N PHE A 115 -2.82 -16.80 15.01
CA PHE A 115 -2.27 -15.59 15.62
C PHE A 115 -2.70 -15.35 17.06
N PHE A 116 -3.55 -16.18 17.63
CA PHE A 116 -3.98 -16.05 19.02
C PHE A 116 -3.58 -17.28 19.87
N PRO A 117 -3.30 -17.08 21.17
CA PRO A 117 -3.25 -15.78 21.85
C PRO A 117 -2.07 -14.92 21.34
N PRO A 118 -2.20 -13.56 21.37
CA PRO A 118 -1.10 -12.69 20.98
C PRO A 118 0.16 -12.98 21.81
N PRO A 119 1.34 -13.08 21.15
CA PRO A 119 2.58 -13.35 21.87
C PRO A 119 2.99 -12.16 22.75
N ARG A 120 3.71 -12.44 23.83
CA ARG A 120 4.28 -11.41 24.72
C ARG A 120 5.64 -10.95 24.20
N ALA A 121 6.07 -9.79 24.67
CA ALA A 121 7.46 -9.36 24.45
C ALA A 121 8.44 -10.36 25.07
N GLY A 122 9.39 -10.83 24.27
CA GLY A 122 10.35 -11.84 24.64
C GLY A 122 9.96 -13.29 24.28
N ASP A 123 8.74 -13.52 23.85
CA ASP A 123 8.33 -14.84 23.33
C ASP A 123 8.96 -15.09 21.95
N ILE A 124 9.17 -16.36 21.62
CA ILE A 124 9.53 -16.78 20.26
C ILE A 124 8.24 -17.13 19.51
N PHE A 125 8.02 -16.47 18.37
CA PHE A 125 6.89 -16.74 17.50
C PHE A 125 7.34 -17.33 16.18
N TYR A 126 6.76 -18.43 15.75
CA TYR A 126 7.10 -19.15 14.52
C TYR A 126 5.84 -19.64 13.80
N ARG A 127 5.97 -19.83 12.49
CA ARG A 127 4.90 -20.24 11.58
C ARG A 127 5.44 -21.21 10.51
N PRO A 128 5.62 -22.48 10.83
CA PRO A 128 6.17 -23.46 9.88
C PRO A 128 5.34 -23.61 8.59
N ASP A 129 4.04 -23.46 8.67
CA ASP A 129 3.11 -23.44 7.53
C ASP A 129 3.36 -22.28 6.58
N LEU A 130 3.70 -21.08 7.11
CA LEU A 130 4.14 -19.95 6.32
C LEU A 130 5.47 -20.21 5.62
N ALA A 131 6.40 -20.91 6.28
CA ALA A 131 7.66 -21.31 5.65
C ALA A 131 7.44 -22.20 4.42
N VAL A 132 6.50 -23.15 4.50
CA VAL A 132 6.11 -24.00 3.34
C VAL A 132 5.55 -23.12 2.21
N THR A 133 4.69 -22.17 2.54
CA THR A 133 4.11 -21.25 1.56
C THR A 133 5.19 -20.37 0.90
N LEU A 134 6.11 -19.81 1.69
CA LEU A 134 7.21 -19.00 1.17
C LEU A 134 8.15 -19.79 0.24
N ARG A 135 8.47 -21.05 0.57
CA ARG A 135 9.23 -21.92 -0.33
C ARG A 135 8.50 -22.14 -1.65
N GLU A 136 7.20 -22.43 -1.60
CA GLU A 136 6.43 -22.64 -2.82
C GLU A 136 6.37 -21.39 -3.70
N ILE A 137 6.28 -20.19 -3.09
CA ILE A 137 6.39 -18.92 -3.83
C ILE A 137 7.78 -18.78 -4.45
N ALA A 138 8.83 -19.04 -3.68
CA ALA A 138 10.22 -18.97 -4.13
C ALA A 138 10.49 -19.92 -5.29
N ASP A 139 10.19 -21.20 -5.14
CA ASP A 139 10.43 -22.29 -6.10
C ASP A 139 9.65 -22.08 -7.41
N SER A 140 8.43 -21.57 -7.32
CA SER A 140 7.56 -21.32 -8.47
C SER A 140 7.72 -19.92 -9.06
N ARG A 141 8.59 -19.07 -8.50
CA ARG A 141 8.69 -17.64 -8.86
C ARG A 141 7.32 -16.95 -8.87
N GLY A 142 6.51 -17.22 -7.84
CA GLY A 142 5.17 -16.65 -7.69
C GLY A 142 4.06 -17.31 -8.52
N GLU A 143 4.39 -18.22 -9.47
CA GLU A 143 3.37 -18.85 -10.32
C GLU A 143 2.32 -19.62 -9.51
N SER A 144 2.73 -20.34 -8.46
CA SER A 144 1.77 -21.06 -7.61
C SER A 144 0.81 -20.11 -6.88
N PHE A 145 1.23 -18.87 -6.61
CA PHE A 145 0.40 -17.87 -5.92
C PHE A 145 -0.74 -17.35 -6.80
N TYR A 146 -0.50 -17.21 -8.11
CA TYR A 146 -1.50 -16.66 -9.05
C TYR A 146 -2.18 -17.73 -9.92
N ARG A 147 -1.51 -18.84 -10.26
CA ARG A 147 -1.98 -19.84 -11.26
C ARG A 147 -1.84 -21.28 -10.81
N GLY A 148 -1.47 -21.53 -9.53
CA GLY A 148 -1.22 -22.89 -9.02
C GLY A 148 -2.01 -23.22 -7.76
N ARG A 149 -1.37 -24.06 -6.93
CA ARG A 149 -1.99 -24.58 -5.71
C ARG A 149 -2.35 -23.48 -4.69
N LEU A 150 -1.51 -22.47 -4.54
CA LEU A 150 -1.80 -21.35 -3.62
C LEU A 150 -2.99 -20.53 -4.13
N ALA A 151 -3.04 -20.25 -5.43
CA ALA A 151 -4.19 -19.59 -6.04
C ALA A 151 -5.50 -20.35 -5.78
N SER A 152 -5.48 -21.67 -5.93
CA SER A 152 -6.66 -22.51 -5.64
C SER A 152 -7.10 -22.38 -4.18
N LYS A 153 -6.16 -22.45 -3.24
CA LYS A 153 -6.46 -22.27 -1.81
C LYS A 153 -7.06 -20.89 -1.49
N ILE A 154 -6.52 -19.83 -2.08
CA ILE A 154 -7.05 -18.46 -1.90
C ILE A 154 -8.48 -18.36 -2.42
N ALA A 155 -8.73 -18.85 -3.64
CA ALA A 155 -10.05 -18.83 -4.26
C ALA A 155 -11.08 -19.68 -3.50
N ASP A 156 -10.68 -20.87 -3.04
CA ASP A 156 -11.55 -21.77 -2.24
C ASP A 156 -11.91 -21.14 -0.89
N CYS A 157 -10.93 -20.50 -0.22
CA CYS A 157 -11.16 -19.79 1.03
C CYS A 157 -12.11 -18.59 0.82
N SER A 158 -11.89 -17.81 -0.23
CA SER A 158 -12.79 -16.72 -0.63
C SER A 158 -14.21 -17.24 -0.84
N ALA A 159 -14.39 -18.27 -1.65
CA ALA A 159 -15.70 -18.83 -1.96
C ALA A 159 -16.42 -19.38 -0.72
N SER A 160 -15.70 -20.09 0.16
CA SER A 160 -16.27 -20.68 1.38
C SER A 160 -16.76 -19.63 2.37
N ALA A 161 -16.13 -18.46 2.38
CA ALA A 161 -16.51 -17.31 3.21
C ALA A 161 -17.42 -16.29 2.50
N GLY A 162 -17.97 -16.63 1.32
CA GLY A 162 -18.89 -15.77 0.58
C GLY A 162 -18.20 -14.61 -0.16
N GLY A 163 -16.88 -14.66 -0.32
CA GLY A 163 -16.11 -13.71 -1.12
C GLY A 163 -16.27 -13.91 -2.62
N CYS A 164 -15.76 -12.96 -3.40
CA CYS A 164 -15.83 -12.98 -4.86
C CYS A 164 -14.47 -13.17 -5.53
N LEU A 165 -13.37 -13.19 -4.79
CA LEU A 165 -12.05 -13.39 -5.37
C LEU A 165 -11.94 -14.81 -5.93
N SER A 166 -11.69 -14.92 -7.23
CA SER A 166 -11.70 -16.17 -7.98
C SER A 166 -10.33 -16.52 -8.57
N LEU A 167 -10.16 -17.77 -9.01
CA LEU A 167 -8.99 -18.18 -9.79
C LEU A 167 -8.78 -17.31 -11.04
N GLY A 168 -9.85 -16.90 -11.69
CA GLY A 168 -9.77 -16.05 -12.87
C GLY A 168 -9.27 -14.63 -12.59
N ASP A 169 -9.52 -14.11 -11.38
CA ASP A 169 -8.99 -12.83 -10.96
C ASP A 169 -7.49 -12.93 -10.67
N LEU A 170 -7.08 -13.98 -9.97
CA LEU A 170 -5.68 -14.27 -9.68
C LEU A 170 -4.86 -14.51 -10.95
N ASP A 171 -5.38 -15.34 -11.87
CA ASP A 171 -4.72 -15.69 -13.14
C ASP A 171 -4.45 -14.47 -14.04
N LYS A 172 -5.37 -13.51 -14.05
CA LYS A 172 -5.27 -12.30 -14.87
C LYS A 172 -4.38 -11.22 -14.25
N HIS A 173 -3.94 -11.40 -13.01
CA HIS A 173 -3.16 -10.39 -12.33
C HIS A 173 -1.77 -10.22 -12.96
N SER A 174 -1.38 -8.98 -13.15
CA SER A 174 -0.03 -8.52 -13.44
C SER A 174 0.21 -7.19 -12.73
N CYS A 175 1.43 -6.93 -12.33
CA CYS A 175 1.85 -5.59 -11.92
C CYS A 175 2.20 -4.73 -13.14
N ASP A 176 2.16 -3.41 -12.97
CA ASP A 176 2.40 -2.46 -14.04
C ASP A 176 3.64 -1.61 -13.76
N TRP A 177 4.58 -1.56 -14.71
CA TRP A 177 5.64 -0.56 -14.73
C TRP A 177 5.05 0.77 -15.17
N VAL A 178 5.29 1.82 -14.38
CA VAL A 178 4.70 3.14 -14.57
C VAL A 178 5.76 4.22 -14.52
N GLU A 179 5.51 5.34 -15.19
CA GLU A 179 6.33 6.54 -15.06
C GLU A 179 5.93 7.30 -13.79
N PRO A 180 6.86 7.54 -12.84
CA PRO A 180 6.56 8.31 -11.65
C PRO A 180 6.18 9.75 -11.99
N ILE A 181 5.13 10.25 -11.35
CA ILE A 181 4.74 11.64 -11.44
C ILE A 181 5.57 12.50 -10.49
N GLY A 182 5.83 13.75 -10.83
CA GLY A 182 6.70 14.61 -10.06
C GLY A 182 6.15 16.01 -9.82
N LYS A 183 6.38 16.58 -8.63
CA LYS A 183 6.07 17.98 -8.30
C LYS A 183 7.26 18.66 -7.65
N ASP A 184 7.64 19.81 -8.19
CA ASP A 184 8.73 20.62 -7.64
C ASP A 184 8.27 21.38 -6.40
N PHE A 185 9.11 21.40 -5.37
CA PHE A 185 8.89 22.14 -4.14
C PHE A 185 10.21 22.61 -3.54
N LYS A 186 10.39 23.92 -3.37
CA LYS A 186 11.56 24.56 -2.74
C LYS A 186 12.91 23.99 -3.20
N GLY A 187 13.08 23.82 -4.51
CA GLY A 187 14.35 23.36 -5.12
C GLY A 187 14.58 21.86 -5.09
N THR A 188 13.61 21.08 -4.61
CA THR A 188 13.58 19.61 -4.69
C THR A 188 12.39 19.16 -5.51
N ARG A 189 12.39 17.90 -5.95
CA ARG A 189 11.27 17.29 -6.66
C ARG A 189 10.78 16.05 -5.93
N LEU A 190 9.51 16.05 -5.51
CA LEU A 190 8.86 14.85 -4.98
C LEU A 190 8.35 14.00 -6.13
N HIS A 191 8.71 12.72 -6.13
CA HIS A 191 8.18 11.73 -7.07
C HIS A 191 7.24 10.78 -6.35
N GLU A 192 6.16 10.42 -7.02
CA GLU A 192 5.13 9.50 -6.52
C GLU A 192 4.68 8.53 -7.63
N ILE A 193 4.15 7.39 -7.23
CA ILE A 193 3.44 6.49 -8.14
C ILE A 193 2.14 7.17 -8.57
N PRO A 194 1.80 7.15 -9.88
CA PRO A 194 0.50 7.65 -10.32
C PRO A 194 -0.67 6.88 -9.68
N PRO A 195 -1.89 7.42 -9.71
CA PRO A 195 -3.08 6.71 -9.24
C PRO A 195 -3.17 5.26 -9.81
N ASN A 196 -3.66 4.36 -9.02
CA ASN A 196 -4.64 4.35 -7.90
C ASN A 196 -4.07 4.69 -6.51
N GLY A 197 -2.74 4.73 -6.32
CA GLY A 197 -2.12 5.15 -5.06
C GLY A 197 -2.47 6.60 -4.67
N GLN A 198 -2.38 6.91 -3.37
CA GLN A 198 -2.76 8.23 -2.83
C GLN A 198 -1.60 9.23 -2.76
N GLY A 199 -0.42 8.91 -3.26
CA GLY A 199 0.77 9.78 -3.24
C GLY A 199 0.55 11.14 -3.89
N LEU A 200 -0.33 11.21 -4.91
CA LEU A 200 -0.76 12.45 -5.55
C LEU A 200 -1.27 13.51 -4.55
N ALA A 201 -1.85 13.10 -3.40
CA ALA A 201 -2.28 14.04 -2.37
C ALA A 201 -1.10 14.86 -1.81
N ALA A 202 0.06 14.24 -1.62
CA ALA A 202 1.25 14.96 -1.18
C ALA A 202 1.71 16.00 -2.22
N GLN A 203 1.68 15.64 -3.50
CA GLN A 203 2.05 16.53 -4.60
C GLN A 203 1.07 17.71 -4.75
N ILE A 204 -0.23 17.48 -4.60
CA ILE A 204 -1.24 18.55 -4.55
C ILE A 204 -0.97 19.49 -3.38
N ALA A 205 -0.71 18.96 -2.18
CA ALA A 205 -0.41 19.79 -1.02
C ALA A 205 0.85 20.65 -1.22
N LEU A 206 1.94 20.07 -1.72
CA LEU A 206 3.17 20.81 -2.03
C LEU A 206 2.95 21.85 -3.12
N GLY A 207 2.17 21.51 -4.16
CA GLY A 207 1.79 22.46 -5.19
C GLY A 207 0.99 23.66 -4.66
N ILE A 208 0.05 23.44 -3.75
CA ILE A 208 -0.69 24.51 -3.06
C ILE A 208 0.26 25.38 -2.22
N LEU A 209 1.18 24.75 -1.47
CA LEU A 209 2.15 25.46 -0.64
C LEU A 209 3.11 26.36 -1.45
N ASN A 210 3.43 26.00 -2.69
CA ASN A 210 4.22 26.86 -3.59
C ASN A 210 3.57 28.22 -3.88
N HIS A 211 2.24 28.32 -3.77
CA HIS A 211 1.48 29.56 -4.01
C HIS A 211 1.15 30.33 -2.73
N LEU A 212 1.63 29.87 -1.56
CA LEU A 212 1.44 30.56 -0.29
C LEU A 212 2.66 31.41 0.09
N PRO A 213 2.47 32.48 0.87
CA PRO A 213 3.59 33.26 1.38
C PRO A 213 4.52 32.41 2.24
N GLU A 214 5.83 32.62 2.08
CA GLU A 214 6.82 31.98 2.96
C GLU A 214 6.57 32.32 4.43
N GLN A 215 6.75 31.35 5.30
CA GLN A 215 6.67 31.47 6.73
C GLN A 215 7.99 31.01 7.36
N ASP A 216 8.27 31.48 8.58
CA ASP A 216 9.36 30.93 9.36
C ASP A 216 9.10 29.44 9.64
N LEU A 217 10.10 28.60 9.43
CA LEU A 217 10.02 27.16 9.64
C LEU A 217 9.50 26.84 11.05
N ASP A 218 8.60 25.88 11.15
CA ASP A 218 7.96 25.44 12.39
C ASP A 218 7.15 26.54 13.13
N SER A 219 6.90 27.68 12.48
CA SER A 219 6.00 28.68 13.03
C SER A 219 4.53 28.22 13.02
N VAL A 220 3.68 28.91 13.77
CA VAL A 220 2.22 28.66 13.72
C VAL A 220 1.68 28.89 12.32
N GLY A 221 2.21 29.90 11.60
CA GLY A 221 1.81 30.17 10.22
C GLY A 221 2.21 29.06 9.26
N ASP A 222 3.43 28.55 9.35
CA ASP A 222 3.92 27.41 8.55
C ASP A 222 3.09 26.16 8.80
N THR A 223 2.94 25.76 10.06
CA THR A 223 2.11 24.61 10.44
C THR A 223 0.65 24.75 9.97
N HIS A 224 0.07 25.96 10.10
CA HIS A 224 -1.28 26.24 9.63
C HIS A 224 -1.41 26.04 8.13
N GLN A 225 -0.48 26.59 7.34
CA GLN A 225 -0.49 26.44 5.87
C GLN A 225 -0.37 24.97 5.45
N GLN A 226 0.52 24.20 6.08
CA GLN A 226 0.70 22.77 5.80
C GLN A 226 -0.58 21.97 6.10
N ILE A 227 -1.21 22.20 7.25
CA ILE A 227 -2.45 21.53 7.62
C ILE A 227 -3.58 21.87 6.62
N GLU A 228 -3.74 23.15 6.28
CA GLU A 228 -4.83 23.58 5.39
C GLU A 228 -4.60 23.08 3.95
N ALA A 229 -3.37 23.12 3.45
CA ALA A 229 -3.03 22.54 2.14
C ALA A 229 -3.31 21.03 2.10
N MET A 230 -2.91 20.29 3.14
CA MET A 230 -3.17 18.86 3.25
C MET A 230 -4.66 18.54 3.34
N LYS A 231 -5.47 19.35 4.01
CA LYS A 231 -6.93 19.18 4.04
C LYS A 231 -7.53 19.25 2.63
N ILE A 232 -7.14 20.25 1.83
CA ILE A 232 -7.62 20.39 0.45
C ILE A 232 -7.16 19.19 -0.38
N ALA A 233 -5.87 18.83 -0.29
CA ALA A 233 -5.29 17.72 -1.02
C ALA A 233 -5.97 16.38 -0.70
N THR A 234 -6.21 16.11 0.59
CA THR A 234 -6.89 14.89 1.02
C THR A 234 -8.35 14.85 0.54
N ALA A 235 -9.04 16.00 0.56
CA ALA A 235 -10.40 16.08 0.01
C ALA A 235 -10.42 15.84 -1.51
N CYS A 236 -9.44 16.38 -2.25
CA CYS A 236 -9.26 16.12 -3.69
C CYS A 236 -8.97 14.64 -3.96
N ALA A 237 -8.06 14.04 -3.18
CA ALA A 237 -7.73 12.62 -3.29
C ALA A 237 -8.99 11.75 -3.10
N ALA A 238 -9.73 11.97 -2.03
CA ALA A 238 -10.96 11.23 -1.73
C ALA A 238 -12.06 11.39 -2.79
N ALA A 239 -12.08 12.53 -3.51
CA ALA A 239 -13.10 12.81 -4.51
C ALA A 239 -12.74 12.29 -5.91
N HIS A 240 -11.45 12.18 -6.25
CA HIS A 240 -11.00 12.02 -7.64
C HIS A 240 -10.05 10.85 -7.86
N ILE A 241 -9.26 10.42 -6.86
CA ILE A 241 -8.32 9.31 -7.03
C ILE A 241 -9.09 7.99 -7.03
N SER A 242 -8.90 7.24 -8.11
CA SER A 242 -9.40 5.87 -8.31
C SER A 242 -8.44 5.14 -9.25
N ASP A 243 -8.87 4.02 -9.82
CA ASP A 243 -8.17 3.39 -10.94
C ASP A 243 -7.98 4.42 -12.06
N ALA A 244 -6.75 4.57 -12.54
CA ALA A 244 -6.35 5.61 -13.49
C ALA A 244 -7.25 5.66 -14.75
N ASP A 245 -7.66 4.47 -15.24
CA ASP A 245 -8.51 4.33 -16.42
C ASP A 245 -9.95 4.84 -16.21
N THR A 246 -10.36 5.01 -14.94
CA THR A 246 -11.72 5.42 -14.57
C THR A 246 -11.80 6.81 -13.96
N MET A 247 -10.67 7.46 -13.74
CA MET A 247 -10.63 8.83 -13.22
C MET A 247 -11.30 9.80 -14.19
N LYS A 248 -12.17 10.65 -13.65
CA LYS A 248 -12.87 11.71 -14.44
C LYS A 248 -12.04 12.99 -14.59
N ILE A 249 -11.15 13.21 -13.63
CA ILE A 249 -10.20 14.34 -13.61
C ILE A 249 -8.82 13.71 -13.55
N GLY A 250 -7.97 14.03 -14.51
CA GLY A 250 -6.65 13.44 -14.64
C GLY A 250 -5.63 14.03 -13.66
N VAL A 251 -4.47 13.38 -13.58
CA VAL A 251 -3.34 13.85 -12.77
C VAL A 251 -2.92 15.25 -13.17
N ASP A 252 -2.82 15.51 -14.48
CA ASP A 252 -2.40 16.81 -15.01
C ASP A 252 -3.34 17.94 -14.60
N GLU A 253 -4.66 17.67 -14.54
CA GLU A 253 -5.64 18.65 -14.09
C GLU A 253 -5.55 18.92 -12.59
N LEU A 254 -5.26 17.88 -11.78
CA LEU A 254 -5.10 18.01 -10.32
C LEU A 254 -3.76 18.67 -9.93
N LEU A 255 -2.76 18.64 -10.80
CA LEU A 255 -1.47 19.30 -10.62
C LEU A 255 -1.32 20.59 -11.46
N ASP A 256 -2.39 21.01 -12.16
CA ASP A 256 -2.41 22.27 -12.92
C ASP A 256 -2.17 23.47 -12.02
N GLU A 257 -1.30 24.39 -12.46
CA GLU A 257 -0.89 25.54 -11.67
C GLU A 257 -2.07 26.47 -11.32
N ALA A 258 -3.02 26.66 -12.22
CA ALA A 258 -4.19 27.50 -11.95
C ALA A 258 -5.11 26.85 -10.91
N PHE A 259 -5.27 25.53 -10.95
CA PHE A 259 -6.00 24.78 -9.93
C PHE A 259 -5.34 24.91 -8.56
N LEU A 260 -4.01 24.74 -8.50
CA LEU A 260 -3.24 24.82 -7.26
C LEU A 260 -3.23 26.23 -6.66
N GLU A 261 -3.04 27.27 -7.50
CA GLU A 261 -3.12 28.67 -7.09
C GLU A 261 -4.53 29.03 -6.55
N ASN A 262 -5.58 28.61 -7.24
CA ASN A 262 -6.95 28.85 -6.79
C ASN A 262 -7.25 28.11 -5.47
N SER A 263 -6.68 26.95 -5.27
CA SER A 263 -6.77 26.19 -4.02
C SER A 263 -6.04 26.93 -2.89
N ALA A 264 -4.85 27.49 -3.14
CA ALA A 264 -4.09 28.28 -2.17
C ALA A 264 -4.86 29.53 -1.74
N LYS A 265 -5.55 30.23 -2.64
CA LYS A 265 -6.38 31.41 -2.33
C LYS A 265 -7.52 31.13 -1.33
N ARG A 266 -7.90 29.87 -1.13
CA ARG A 266 -8.90 29.46 -0.14
C ARG A 266 -8.34 29.41 1.29
N ILE A 267 -7.01 29.34 1.44
CA ILE A 267 -6.34 29.27 2.73
C ILE A 267 -6.21 30.66 3.31
N GLY A 268 -7.00 30.96 4.35
CA GLY A 268 -6.97 32.22 5.08
C GLY A 268 -6.30 32.06 6.45
N ALA A 269 -6.42 33.11 7.29
CA ALA A 269 -5.84 33.11 8.63
C ALA A 269 -6.55 32.18 9.65
N LYS A 270 -7.69 31.59 9.28
CA LYS A 270 -8.48 30.71 10.14
C LYS A 270 -8.58 29.32 9.50
N ALA A 271 -8.63 28.32 10.37
CA ALA A 271 -8.85 26.93 9.95
C ALA A 271 -10.15 26.79 9.13
N MET A 272 -10.03 26.14 7.97
CA MET A 272 -11.20 25.81 7.14
C MET A 272 -11.96 24.62 7.76
N SER A 273 -13.28 24.71 7.70
CA SER A 273 -14.15 23.56 7.91
C SER A 273 -14.32 22.82 6.60
N LEU A 274 -13.69 21.66 6.46
CA LEU A 274 -13.93 20.75 5.34
C LEU A 274 -14.77 19.57 5.83
N PRO A 275 -15.50 18.89 4.94
CA PRO A 275 -16.14 17.63 5.28
C PRO A 275 -15.13 16.68 5.92
N PRO A 276 -15.47 15.96 6.97
CA PRO A 276 -14.57 14.99 7.55
C PRO A 276 -14.21 13.93 6.51
N VAL A 277 -12.91 13.78 6.26
CA VAL A 277 -12.38 12.66 5.49
C VAL A 277 -12.16 11.53 6.48
N THR A 278 -12.87 10.42 6.28
CA THR A 278 -12.62 9.21 7.07
C THR A 278 -11.36 8.56 6.54
N LEU A 279 -10.28 8.70 7.28
CA LEU A 279 -9.06 7.95 6.99
C LEU A 279 -9.24 6.50 7.44
N PRO A 280 -8.63 5.53 6.73
CA PRO A 280 -8.57 4.15 7.20
C PRO A 280 -8.01 4.10 8.61
N SER A 281 -8.62 3.31 9.48
CA SER A 281 -8.25 3.22 10.89
C SER A 281 -7.05 2.29 11.16
N SER A 282 -6.47 1.69 10.12
CA SER A 282 -5.37 0.74 10.26
C SER A 282 -4.05 1.32 9.74
N PRO A 283 -3.05 1.52 10.61
CA PRO A 283 -1.70 1.91 10.21
C PRO A 283 -0.83 0.66 10.02
N ASP A 284 -1.05 -0.10 8.93
CA ASP A 284 -0.41 -1.41 8.77
C ASP A 284 0.46 -1.46 7.52
N THR A 285 1.40 -0.54 7.41
CA THR A 285 2.30 -0.40 6.26
C THR A 285 3.75 -0.66 6.67
N VAL A 286 4.52 -1.32 5.81
CA VAL A 286 5.97 -1.41 5.90
C VAL A 286 6.57 -0.62 4.75
N TYR A 287 7.42 0.35 5.09
CA TYR A 287 8.22 1.10 4.14
C TYR A 287 9.70 0.79 4.34
N LEU A 288 10.43 0.64 3.26
CA LEU A 288 11.88 0.52 3.26
C LEU A 288 12.50 1.36 2.14
N ALA A 289 13.70 1.85 2.38
CA ALA A 289 14.53 2.49 1.38
C ALA A 289 15.93 1.88 1.44
N THR A 290 16.53 1.65 0.28
CA THR A 290 17.91 1.18 0.16
C THR A 290 18.65 1.97 -0.91
N ALA A 291 19.96 2.06 -0.76
CA ALA A 291 20.85 2.62 -1.78
C ALA A 291 22.17 1.86 -1.76
N ASP A 292 22.84 1.79 -2.90
CA ASP A 292 24.15 1.18 -3.02
C ASP A 292 25.22 2.20 -3.48
N GLU A 293 26.47 1.75 -3.53
CA GLU A 293 27.61 2.55 -3.99
C GLU A 293 27.60 2.84 -5.49
N GLY A 294 26.84 2.07 -6.29
CA GLY A 294 26.61 2.29 -7.71
C GLY A 294 25.61 3.41 -7.98
N GLY A 295 24.96 3.91 -6.94
CA GLY A 295 23.96 4.98 -7.03
C GLY A 295 22.53 4.51 -7.25
N MET A 296 22.28 3.20 -7.28
CA MET A 296 20.90 2.68 -7.29
C MET A 296 20.18 3.02 -5.98
N MET A 297 18.96 3.49 -6.07
CA MET A 297 18.13 3.82 -4.93
C MET A 297 16.74 3.22 -5.10
N VAL A 298 16.25 2.58 -4.05
CA VAL A 298 14.93 1.94 -4.01
C VAL A 298 14.12 2.53 -2.87
N SER A 299 12.90 2.96 -3.19
CA SER A 299 11.85 3.36 -2.27
C SER A 299 10.69 2.38 -2.43
N PHE A 300 10.48 1.50 -1.46
CA PHE A 300 9.52 0.40 -1.54
C PHE A 300 8.54 0.45 -0.37
N ILE A 301 7.27 0.31 -0.66
CA ILE A 301 6.20 0.25 0.34
C ILE A 301 5.31 -0.95 0.07
N GLN A 302 4.94 -1.65 1.15
CA GLN A 302 4.04 -2.80 1.11
C GLN A 302 3.03 -2.72 2.25
N SER A 303 1.75 -2.91 1.92
CA SER A 303 0.65 -2.73 2.86
C SER A 303 -0.55 -3.59 2.49
N ASN A 304 -1.40 -3.87 3.48
CA ASN A 304 -2.70 -4.49 3.27
C ASN A 304 -3.72 -3.44 2.84
#